data_91cd22c8f31b6f6ab43e16a12c78abbe
#
_entry.id   91cd22c8f31b6f6ab43e16a12c78abbe
#
_cell.length_a   1.000
_cell.length_b   1.000
_cell.length_c   1.000
_cell.angle_alpha   90.00
_cell.angle_beta   90.00
_cell.angle_gamma   90.00
#
_symmetry.space_group_name_H-M   'P 1'
#
loop_
_entity.id
_entity.type
_entity.pdbx_description
1 polymer ?
#
loop_
_entity_poly.entity_id
_entity_poly.type
_entity_poly.pdbx_seq_one_letter_code
_entity_poly.pdbx_strand_id
1 'polypeptide(L)'
;MSNIGERIFKIKSYYFGDERGSNKKFADVVGEKPNTVSNWFGRKDGIGDAVIDKILSTFPNVDKGWLVGGNGDMLTSTESPSPAQAIDNESDLKSALKKGIKLLPEVDFKFAAGQIELINGIESIKRYWYLPDCKDCEAIAQIAGNSMSPAYPSGCWVALKKYGFSADVATQIPLGNVFGIVVQDKFTGDYHGHIKILRRYKDQELSRKFWIAHSLNSNEYDDFDIEIAQVRSLWTVKQHIVSDVLL
;
A
#
# COMPACT_ATOMS: atom_id res chain seq x y z
N MET A 1 28.95 -13.04 4.51
CA MET A 1 27.63 -12.75 3.92
C MET A 1 26.59 -12.95 5.01
N SER A 2 25.63 -12.02 5.14
CA SER A 2 24.55 -12.17 6.12
C SER A 2 23.63 -13.32 5.71
N ASN A 3 23.15 -14.10 6.69
CA ASN A 3 22.18 -15.17 6.44
C ASN A 3 20.75 -14.59 6.30
N ILE A 4 19.80 -15.41 5.85
CA ILE A 4 18.43 -14.95 5.61
C ILE A 4 17.74 -14.46 6.89
N GLY A 5 18.00 -15.08 8.04
CA GLY A 5 17.45 -14.63 9.32
C GLY A 5 17.97 -13.26 9.74
N GLU A 6 19.27 -13.00 9.54
CA GLU A 6 19.86 -11.67 9.78
C GLU A 6 19.26 -10.62 8.85
N ARG A 7 18.96 -10.99 7.60
CA ARG A 7 18.30 -10.06 6.66
C ARG A 7 16.87 -9.76 7.07
N ILE A 8 16.10 -10.74 7.52
CA ILE A 8 14.77 -10.52 8.08
C ILE A 8 14.85 -9.63 9.33
N PHE A 9 15.85 -9.85 10.19
CA PHE A 9 16.08 -8.98 11.35
C PHE A 9 16.40 -7.55 10.93
N LYS A 10 17.20 -7.34 9.89
CA LYS A 10 17.47 -5.99 9.33
C LYS A 10 16.21 -5.31 8.83
N ILE A 11 15.31 -6.03 8.16
CA ILE A 11 13.99 -5.50 7.75
C ILE A 11 13.23 -5.02 8.99
N LYS A 12 13.14 -5.89 10.04
CA LYS A 12 12.49 -5.53 11.30
C LYS A 12 13.11 -4.27 11.90
N SER A 13 14.45 -4.21 11.98
CA SER A 13 15.14 -3.05 12.57
C SER A 13 14.92 -1.77 11.77
N TYR A 14 14.90 -1.86 10.46
CA TYR A 14 14.65 -0.72 9.58
C TYR A 14 13.24 -0.13 9.76
N TYR A 15 12.20 -0.97 9.82
CA TYR A 15 10.81 -0.49 9.88
C TYR A 15 10.29 -0.24 11.31
N PHE A 16 10.84 -0.92 12.32
CA PHE A 16 10.31 -0.91 13.69
C PHE A 16 11.35 -0.59 14.77
N GLY A 17 12.60 -0.36 14.38
CA GLY A 17 13.70 -0.14 15.34
C GLY A 17 14.08 -1.40 16.12
N ASP A 18 14.94 -1.22 17.13
CA ASP A 18 15.44 -2.31 17.99
C ASP A 18 14.94 -2.21 19.44
N GLU A 19 14.01 -1.32 19.70
CA GLU A 19 13.44 -1.10 21.03
C GLU A 19 12.60 -2.28 21.51
N ARG A 20 12.36 -2.31 22.82
CA ARG A 20 11.50 -3.32 23.44
C ARG A 20 10.10 -3.30 22.82
N GLY A 21 9.64 -4.45 22.33
CA GLY A 21 8.33 -4.58 21.67
C GLY A 21 8.37 -4.51 20.16
N SER A 22 9.49 -4.12 19.50
CA SER A 22 9.60 -4.06 18.04
C SER A 22 9.36 -5.42 17.38
N ASN A 23 9.77 -6.53 18.00
CA ASN A 23 9.49 -7.88 17.51
C ASN A 23 7.97 -8.18 17.46
N LYS A 24 7.22 -7.71 18.46
CA LYS A 24 5.77 -7.85 18.48
C LYS A 24 5.13 -7.05 17.36
N LYS A 25 5.56 -5.79 17.19
CA LYS A 25 5.05 -4.93 16.09
C LYS A 25 5.29 -5.55 14.73
N PHE A 26 6.51 -6.03 14.48
CA PHE A 26 6.83 -6.71 13.22
C PHE A 26 6.00 -7.98 13.04
N ALA A 27 5.82 -8.78 14.09
CA ALA A 27 5.02 -10.01 14.06
C ALA A 27 3.55 -9.71 13.74
N ASP A 28 2.98 -8.68 14.36
CA ASP A 28 1.59 -8.27 14.13
C ASP A 28 1.37 -7.85 12.67
N VAL A 29 2.31 -7.09 12.08
CA VAL A 29 2.23 -6.62 10.70
C VAL A 29 2.37 -7.76 9.70
N VAL A 30 3.31 -8.69 9.91
CA VAL A 30 3.45 -9.88 9.04
C VAL A 30 2.41 -10.96 9.35
N GLY A 31 1.51 -10.75 10.33
CA GLY A 31 0.45 -11.68 10.69
C GLY A 31 0.96 -13.00 11.30
N GLU A 32 1.97 -12.91 12.18
CA GLU A 32 2.58 -14.05 12.85
C GLU A 32 2.66 -13.87 14.38
N LYS A 33 2.98 -14.93 15.08
CA LYS A 33 3.24 -14.83 16.52
C LYS A 33 4.65 -14.29 16.77
N PRO A 34 4.87 -13.46 17.81
CA PRO A 34 6.20 -12.92 18.12
C PRO A 34 7.30 -13.98 18.27
N ASN A 35 6.99 -15.13 18.87
CA ASN A 35 7.94 -16.23 19.00
C ASN A 35 8.31 -16.86 17.65
N THR A 36 7.36 -16.95 16.71
CA THR A 36 7.63 -17.45 15.36
C THR A 36 8.60 -16.54 14.64
N VAL A 37 8.36 -15.23 14.71
CA VAL A 37 9.23 -14.21 14.10
C VAL A 37 10.62 -14.21 14.75
N SER A 38 10.71 -14.29 16.06
CA SER A 38 12.00 -14.38 16.76
C SER A 38 12.81 -15.62 16.34
N ASN A 39 12.14 -16.74 16.04
CA ASN A 39 12.80 -17.93 15.51
C ASN A 39 13.34 -17.73 14.09
N TRP A 40 12.73 -16.86 13.28
CA TRP A 40 13.25 -16.55 11.94
C TRP A 40 14.60 -15.84 11.99
N PHE A 41 14.78 -14.90 12.94
CA PHE A 41 16.00 -14.10 13.05
C PHE A 41 17.26 -14.94 13.30
N GLY A 42 17.12 -16.10 13.99
CA GLY A 42 18.24 -17.00 14.26
C GLY A 42 18.55 -18.02 13.16
N ARG A 43 17.71 -18.11 12.11
CA ARG A 43 17.88 -19.12 11.07
C ARG A 43 18.94 -18.73 10.06
N LYS A 44 19.89 -19.62 9.82
CA LYS A 44 20.91 -19.43 8.78
C LYS A 44 20.37 -19.75 7.39
N ASP A 45 19.44 -20.70 7.31
CA ASP A 45 18.78 -21.20 6.11
C ASP A 45 17.38 -21.76 6.48
N GLY A 46 16.68 -22.32 5.51
CA GLY A 46 15.42 -23.03 5.75
C GLY A 46 14.23 -22.13 6.07
N ILE A 47 14.25 -20.88 5.64
CA ILE A 47 13.06 -20.03 5.59
C ILE A 47 12.28 -20.43 4.33
N GLY A 48 11.06 -20.94 4.52
CA GLY A 48 10.20 -21.39 3.42
C GLY A 48 9.68 -20.23 2.57
N ASP A 49 9.39 -20.53 1.29
CA ASP A 49 8.91 -19.53 0.32
C ASP A 49 7.66 -18.79 0.79
N ALA A 50 6.76 -19.46 1.51
CA ALA A 50 5.57 -18.83 2.09
C ALA A 50 5.88 -17.67 3.07
N VAL A 51 6.98 -17.77 3.83
CA VAL A 51 7.44 -16.71 4.72
C VAL A 51 8.07 -15.57 3.92
N ILE A 52 8.86 -15.92 2.91
CA ILE A 52 9.49 -14.96 2.00
C ILE A 52 8.42 -14.13 1.29
N ASP A 53 7.42 -14.80 0.68
CA ASP A 53 6.33 -14.13 -0.02
C ASP A 53 5.50 -13.25 0.93
N LYS A 54 5.31 -13.70 2.17
CA LYS A 54 4.61 -12.94 3.21
C LYS A 54 5.37 -11.66 3.56
N ILE A 55 6.69 -11.74 3.74
CA ILE A 55 7.55 -10.58 4.01
C ILE A 55 7.53 -9.61 2.82
N LEU A 56 7.70 -10.11 1.59
CA LEU A 56 7.71 -9.28 0.39
C LEU A 56 6.35 -8.63 0.11
N SER A 57 5.25 -9.32 0.43
CA SER A 57 3.90 -8.75 0.33
C SER A 57 3.65 -7.67 1.38
N THR A 58 4.26 -7.82 2.56
CA THR A 58 4.13 -6.85 3.65
C THR A 58 5.04 -5.64 3.44
N PHE A 59 6.24 -5.86 2.89
CA PHE A 59 7.26 -4.84 2.65
C PHE A 59 7.67 -4.85 1.16
N PRO A 60 6.85 -4.29 0.28
CA PRO A 60 7.03 -4.39 -1.17
C PRO A 60 8.32 -3.72 -1.69
N ASN A 61 8.94 -2.86 -0.87
CA ASN A 61 10.21 -2.22 -1.21
C ASN A 61 11.44 -3.07 -0.86
N VAL A 62 11.25 -4.22 -0.24
CA VAL A 62 12.36 -5.13 0.05
C VAL A 62 12.70 -5.92 -1.20
N ASP A 63 13.98 -5.87 -1.59
CA ASP A 63 14.48 -6.62 -2.74
C ASP A 63 14.49 -8.13 -2.47
N LYS A 64 13.84 -8.90 -3.35
CA LYS A 64 13.78 -10.37 -3.24
C LYS A 64 15.15 -11.00 -3.38
N GLY A 65 15.98 -10.49 -4.30
CA GLY A 65 17.34 -11.00 -4.53
C GLY A 65 18.23 -10.80 -3.30
N TRP A 66 18.12 -9.63 -2.68
CA TRP A 66 18.79 -9.36 -1.43
C TRP A 66 18.23 -10.22 -0.28
N LEU A 67 16.91 -10.33 -0.13
CA LEU A 67 16.33 -11.11 0.96
C LEU A 67 16.70 -12.59 0.88
N VAL A 68 16.69 -13.18 -0.30
CA VAL A 68 16.95 -14.62 -0.49
C VAL A 68 18.44 -14.89 -0.68
N GLY A 69 19.10 -14.13 -1.54
CA GLY A 69 20.48 -14.37 -1.95
C GLY A 69 21.53 -13.52 -1.22
N GLY A 70 21.12 -12.42 -0.60
CA GLY A 70 22.04 -11.46 0.02
C GLY A 70 22.83 -10.59 -0.96
N ASN A 71 22.41 -10.56 -2.22
CA ASN A 71 23.02 -9.75 -3.27
C ASN A 71 22.26 -8.43 -3.45
N GLY A 72 22.98 -7.34 -3.65
CA GLY A 72 22.40 -6.01 -3.81
C GLY A 72 22.05 -5.33 -2.48
N ASP A 73 21.17 -4.33 -2.56
CA ASP A 73 20.70 -3.56 -1.42
C ASP A 73 19.42 -4.13 -0.83
N MET A 74 19.21 -3.91 0.47
CA MET A 74 18.04 -4.40 1.19
C MET A 74 16.71 -3.90 0.62
N LEU A 75 16.70 -2.64 0.29
CA LEU A 75 15.58 -2.06 -0.41
C LEU A 75 15.89 -2.20 -1.89
N THR A 76 14.87 -2.57 -2.65
CA THR A 76 14.99 -2.39 -4.09
C THR A 76 15.57 -1.02 -4.26
N SER A 77 16.89 -0.96 -4.62
CA SER A 77 17.34 0.26 -5.22
C SER A 77 16.32 0.49 -6.31
N THR A 78 15.50 1.50 -6.13
CA THR A 78 15.02 2.19 -7.27
C THR A 78 16.28 2.65 -8.02
N GLU A 79 16.92 1.73 -8.79
CA GLU A 79 17.28 2.14 -10.13
C GLU A 79 15.96 2.65 -10.62
N SER A 80 15.85 3.95 -10.59
CA SER A 80 14.63 4.66 -10.87
C SER A 80 13.98 4.01 -12.07
N PRO A 81 12.86 3.28 -11.92
CA PRO A 81 12.01 3.13 -13.07
C PRO A 81 11.84 4.56 -13.51
N SER A 82 12.14 4.88 -14.73
CA SER A 82 12.17 6.24 -15.28
C SER A 82 11.34 7.15 -14.39
N PRO A 83 11.95 8.11 -13.68
CA PRO A 83 11.43 8.62 -12.42
C PRO A 83 9.95 8.96 -12.60
N ALA A 84 9.12 8.61 -11.62
CA ALA A 84 7.73 9.00 -11.61
C ALA A 84 7.72 10.51 -11.90
N GLN A 85 7.19 10.89 -13.05
CA GLN A 85 7.31 12.25 -13.53
C GLN A 85 5.96 12.93 -13.42
N ALA A 86 5.88 13.91 -12.52
CA ALA A 86 4.74 14.81 -12.47
C ALA A 86 4.76 15.73 -13.72
N ILE A 87 3.60 15.89 -14.34
CA ILE A 87 3.42 16.76 -15.50
C ILE A 87 2.54 17.93 -15.05
N ASP A 88 3.18 19.06 -14.80
CA ASP A 88 2.53 20.24 -14.25
C ASP A 88 2.18 21.28 -15.31
N ASN A 89 2.64 21.12 -16.56
CA ASN A 89 2.38 22.09 -17.63
C ASN A 89 1.62 21.49 -18.82
N GLU A 90 0.86 22.34 -19.48
CA GLU A 90 -0.02 21.98 -20.59
C GLU A 90 0.75 21.53 -21.86
N SER A 91 1.95 22.06 -22.06
CA SER A 91 2.78 21.72 -23.23
C SER A 91 3.28 20.28 -23.17
N ASP A 92 3.75 19.86 -21.99
CA ASP A 92 4.25 18.50 -21.75
C ASP A 92 3.10 17.51 -21.77
N LEU A 93 1.93 17.90 -21.20
CA LEU A 93 0.72 17.11 -21.29
C LEU A 93 0.33 16.84 -22.75
N LYS A 94 0.25 17.88 -23.59
CA LYS A 94 -0.06 17.74 -25.02
C LYS A 94 0.99 16.91 -25.76
N SER A 95 2.27 17.06 -25.40
CA SER A 95 3.36 16.28 -25.99
C SER A 95 3.26 14.80 -25.65
N ALA A 96 2.99 14.46 -24.38
CA ALA A 96 2.83 13.10 -23.90
C ALA A 96 1.62 12.42 -24.57
N LEU A 97 0.48 13.11 -24.66
CA LEU A 97 -0.73 12.60 -25.31
C LEU A 97 -0.50 12.34 -26.81
N LYS A 98 0.20 13.24 -27.54
CA LYS A 98 0.56 13.02 -28.95
C LYS A 98 1.44 11.80 -29.15
N LYS A 99 2.29 11.45 -28.17
CA LYS A 99 3.16 10.27 -28.20
C LYS A 99 2.44 8.98 -27.76
N GLY A 100 1.15 9.05 -27.42
CA GLY A 100 0.37 7.90 -26.93
C GLY A 100 0.83 7.42 -25.55
N ILE A 101 1.47 8.28 -24.75
CA ILE A 101 1.92 7.95 -23.40
C ILE A 101 0.70 7.93 -22.49
N LYS A 102 0.53 6.83 -21.75
CA LYS A 102 -0.50 6.73 -20.71
C LYS A 102 -0.12 7.60 -19.52
N LEU A 103 -0.98 8.53 -19.18
CA LEU A 103 -0.86 9.40 -18.03
C LEU A 103 -1.88 9.02 -16.97
N LEU A 104 -1.49 9.11 -15.70
CA LEU A 104 -2.34 8.84 -14.56
C LEU A 104 -2.75 10.17 -13.92
N PRO A 105 -4.05 10.44 -13.74
CA PRO A 105 -4.52 11.64 -13.05
C PRO A 105 -4.20 11.55 -11.55
N GLU A 106 -3.71 12.65 -10.97
CA GLU A 106 -3.68 12.81 -9.51
C GLU A 106 -5.04 13.30 -9.04
N VAL A 107 -5.67 12.48 -8.21
CA VAL A 107 -7.02 12.74 -7.71
C VAL A 107 -7.02 12.87 -6.19
N ASP A 108 -7.94 13.65 -5.65
CA ASP A 108 -8.28 13.52 -4.23
C ASP A 108 -8.96 12.17 -4.02
N PHE A 109 -8.38 11.35 -3.13
CA PHE A 109 -8.84 9.99 -2.94
C PHE A 109 -10.31 9.89 -2.48
N LYS A 110 -10.82 10.91 -1.81
CA LYS A 110 -12.23 10.98 -1.43
C LYS A 110 -13.18 10.98 -2.64
N PHE A 111 -12.75 11.56 -3.77
CA PHE A 111 -13.54 11.62 -5.00
C PHE A 111 -13.40 10.39 -5.90
N ALA A 112 -12.43 9.51 -5.65
CA ALA A 112 -12.32 8.22 -6.35
C ALA A 112 -13.48 7.25 -6.02
N ALA A 113 -14.43 7.68 -5.19
CA ALA A 113 -15.52 6.87 -4.64
C ALA A 113 -16.55 6.35 -5.62
N GLY A 114 -16.78 7.01 -6.71
CA GLY A 114 -17.93 6.62 -7.51
C GLY A 114 -17.71 6.61 -9.01
N GLN A 115 -16.92 7.51 -9.51
CA GLN A 115 -16.94 7.78 -10.92
C GLN A 115 -15.63 8.42 -11.39
N ILE A 116 -14.56 7.62 -11.54
CA ILE A 116 -13.48 8.06 -12.43
C ILE A 116 -14.05 8.37 -13.83
N GLU A 117 -15.15 7.76 -14.23
CA GLU A 117 -15.87 8.09 -15.46
C GLU A 117 -16.53 9.48 -15.42
N LEU A 118 -16.80 10.05 -14.24
CA LEU A 118 -17.32 11.41 -14.07
C LEU A 118 -16.24 12.46 -13.71
N ILE A 119 -14.98 12.06 -13.52
CA ILE A 119 -13.84 12.99 -13.50
C ILE A 119 -13.57 13.54 -14.95
N ASN A 120 -14.56 13.55 -15.79
CA ASN A 120 -14.59 14.38 -16.99
C ASN A 120 -14.73 15.89 -16.69
N GLY A 121 -14.89 16.24 -15.40
CA GLY A 121 -14.70 17.60 -14.91
C GLY A 121 -13.23 17.81 -14.58
N ILE A 122 -12.51 18.50 -15.45
CA ILE A 122 -11.10 18.93 -15.35
C ILE A 122 -10.76 19.57 -14.00
N GLU A 123 -11.75 19.99 -13.23
CA GLU A 123 -11.59 20.75 -11.97
C GLU A 123 -11.11 19.92 -10.76
N SER A 124 -11.15 18.60 -10.81
CA SER A 124 -10.73 17.74 -9.70
C SER A 124 -9.37 17.05 -9.91
N ILE A 125 -8.75 17.22 -11.08
CA ILE A 125 -7.43 16.68 -11.38
C ILE A 125 -6.38 17.73 -11.02
N LYS A 126 -5.54 17.41 -10.04
CA LYS A 126 -4.48 18.32 -9.58
C LYS A 126 -3.34 18.41 -10.60
N ARG A 127 -2.91 17.26 -11.13
CA ARG A 127 -1.86 17.11 -12.14
C ARG A 127 -1.92 15.73 -12.77
N TYR A 128 -1.06 15.48 -13.74
CA TYR A 128 -0.88 14.16 -14.33
C TYR A 128 0.50 13.58 -13.98
N TRP A 129 0.59 12.26 -13.97
CA TRP A 129 1.81 11.53 -13.69
C TRP A 129 2.11 10.52 -14.80
N TYR A 130 3.37 10.43 -15.17
CA TYR A 130 3.89 9.35 -15.99
C TYR A 130 4.57 8.32 -15.10
N LEU A 131 4.05 7.07 -15.10
CA LEU A 131 4.63 5.94 -14.40
C LEU A 131 4.79 4.78 -15.38
N PRO A 132 6.00 4.55 -15.90
CA PRO A 132 6.24 3.53 -16.93
C PRO A 132 5.92 2.10 -16.44
N ASP A 133 6.13 1.81 -15.16
CA ASP A 133 5.93 0.48 -14.58
C ASP A 133 4.52 0.24 -14.04
N CYS A 134 3.69 1.26 -14.02
CA CYS A 134 2.29 1.18 -13.58
C CYS A 134 1.30 1.27 -14.73
N LYS A 135 1.48 0.48 -15.78
CA LYS A 135 0.61 0.52 -16.98
C LYS A 135 -0.83 0.13 -16.70
N ASP A 136 -1.07 -0.64 -15.66
CA ASP A 136 -2.40 -1.11 -15.24
C ASP A 136 -3.03 -0.23 -14.14
N CYS A 137 -2.32 0.81 -13.65
CA CYS A 137 -2.86 1.78 -12.73
C CYS A 137 -3.81 2.77 -13.44
N GLU A 138 -4.71 3.37 -12.68
CA GLU A 138 -5.77 4.25 -13.21
C GLU A 138 -5.72 5.64 -12.57
N ALA A 139 -5.13 5.78 -11.40
CA ALA A 139 -5.03 7.04 -10.68
C ALA A 139 -3.82 7.10 -9.76
N ILE A 140 -3.45 8.31 -9.38
CA ILE A 140 -2.50 8.61 -8.31
C ILE A 140 -3.26 9.35 -7.20
N ALA A 141 -2.97 9.02 -5.94
CA ALA A 141 -3.49 9.75 -4.80
C ALA A 141 -2.39 10.07 -3.81
N GLN A 142 -2.45 11.24 -3.20
CA GLN A 142 -1.54 11.62 -2.11
C GLN A 142 -2.05 11.08 -0.78
N ILE A 143 -1.17 10.50 0.02
CA ILE A 143 -1.48 10.03 1.37
C ILE A 143 -1.47 11.21 2.33
N ALA A 144 -2.55 11.34 3.08
CA ALA A 144 -2.64 12.25 4.20
C ALA A 144 -2.66 11.46 5.52
N GLY A 145 -1.89 11.92 6.49
CA GLY A 145 -1.80 11.29 7.81
C GLY A 145 -0.77 10.16 7.89
N ASN A 146 -0.47 9.74 9.11
CA ASN A 146 0.64 8.85 9.46
C ASN A 146 0.23 7.42 9.82
N SER A 147 -1.04 7.06 9.60
CA SER A 147 -1.55 5.74 10.01
C SER A 147 -0.89 4.56 9.29
N MET A 148 -0.26 4.81 8.16
CA MET A 148 0.46 3.81 7.38
C MET A 148 1.98 4.00 7.40
N SER A 149 2.50 4.91 8.22
CA SER A 149 3.94 5.08 8.46
C SER A 149 4.52 3.84 9.16
N PRO A 150 5.80 3.53 8.96
CA PRO A 150 6.75 4.24 8.08
C PRO A 150 6.69 3.82 6.60
N ALA A 151 5.98 2.74 6.25
CA ALA A 151 5.97 2.21 4.88
C ALA A 151 5.33 3.17 3.86
N TYR A 152 4.34 3.93 4.30
CA TYR A 152 3.65 4.95 3.49
C TYR A 152 3.56 6.24 4.30
N PRO A 153 4.61 7.07 4.29
CA PRO A 153 4.63 8.31 5.06
C PRO A 153 3.64 9.33 4.52
N SER A 154 3.17 10.22 5.39
CA SER A 154 2.33 11.35 4.99
C SER A 154 3.00 12.19 3.91
N GLY A 155 2.24 12.58 2.90
CA GLY A 155 2.73 13.36 1.77
C GLY A 155 3.25 12.52 0.59
N CYS A 156 3.53 11.23 0.75
CA CYS A 156 3.86 10.37 -0.39
C CYS A 156 2.65 10.16 -1.31
N TRP A 157 2.90 9.75 -2.55
CA TRP A 157 1.84 9.38 -3.49
C TRP A 157 1.79 7.87 -3.69
N VAL A 158 0.60 7.37 -4.00
CA VAL A 158 0.36 5.97 -4.32
C VAL A 158 -0.31 5.83 -5.68
N ALA A 159 0.20 4.89 -6.46
CA ALA A 159 -0.42 4.50 -7.72
C ALA A 159 -1.50 3.43 -7.45
N LEU A 160 -2.68 3.69 -7.93
CA LEU A 160 -3.89 2.95 -7.64
C LEU A 160 -4.43 2.24 -8.88
N LYS A 161 -4.73 0.96 -8.73
CA LYS A 161 -5.49 0.17 -9.67
C LYS A 161 -6.85 -0.16 -9.09
N LYS A 162 -7.93 0.16 -9.81
CA LYS A 162 -9.28 -0.17 -9.38
C LYS A 162 -9.43 -1.68 -9.22
N TYR A 163 -9.97 -2.09 -8.11
CA TYR A 163 -10.32 -3.48 -7.86
C TYR A 163 -11.82 -3.66 -8.13
N GLY A 164 -12.15 -4.60 -9.01
CA GLY A 164 -13.55 -4.92 -9.30
C GLY A 164 -14.20 -5.44 -8.04
N PHE A 165 -15.04 -4.61 -7.41
CA PHE A 165 -15.68 -4.90 -6.14
C PHE A 165 -17.20 -4.80 -6.28
N SER A 166 -17.88 -5.81 -5.75
CA SER A 166 -19.28 -5.74 -5.35
C SER A 166 -19.43 -6.41 -3.98
N ALA A 167 -20.45 -6.06 -3.22
CA ALA A 167 -20.69 -6.64 -1.89
C ALA A 167 -20.75 -8.18 -1.93
N ASP A 168 -21.24 -8.75 -3.03
CA ASP A 168 -21.38 -10.20 -3.21
C ASP A 168 -20.04 -10.94 -3.33
N VAL A 169 -18.98 -10.25 -3.80
CA VAL A 169 -17.63 -10.83 -3.94
C VAL A 169 -16.67 -10.42 -2.81
N ALA A 170 -17.18 -9.76 -1.77
CA ALA A 170 -16.37 -9.27 -0.65
C ALA A 170 -15.56 -10.37 0.05
N THR A 171 -16.03 -11.62 -0.01
CA THR A 171 -15.34 -12.78 0.58
C THR A 171 -14.16 -13.28 -0.25
N GLN A 172 -14.02 -12.86 -1.51
CA GLN A 172 -12.99 -13.32 -2.44
C GLN A 172 -11.80 -12.36 -2.52
N ILE A 173 -11.85 -11.23 -1.82
CA ILE A 173 -10.77 -10.24 -1.84
C ILE A 173 -9.53 -10.81 -1.14
N PRO A 174 -8.32 -10.65 -1.73
CA PRO A 174 -7.07 -11.12 -1.14
C PRO A 174 -6.67 -10.21 0.03
N LEU A 175 -7.34 -10.40 1.17
CA LEU A 175 -7.09 -9.63 2.39
C LEU A 175 -5.66 -9.85 2.90
N GLY A 176 -5.15 -8.88 3.68
CA GLY A 176 -3.77 -8.83 4.13
C GLY A 176 -2.89 -7.89 3.31
N ASN A 177 -3.40 -7.36 2.20
CA ASN A 177 -2.72 -6.37 1.37
C ASN A 177 -3.17 -4.94 1.70
N VAL A 178 -2.41 -3.96 1.22
CA VAL A 178 -2.76 -2.55 1.32
C VAL A 178 -3.76 -2.20 0.24
N PHE A 179 -4.87 -1.65 0.68
CA PHE A 179 -5.94 -1.18 -0.19
C PHE A 179 -6.22 0.30 0.03
N GLY A 180 -6.61 0.96 -1.06
CA GLY A 180 -7.35 2.20 -1.03
C GLY A 180 -8.84 1.88 -0.97
N ILE A 181 -9.53 2.38 0.04
CA ILE A 181 -10.93 2.09 0.28
C ILE A 181 -11.69 3.40 0.34
N VAL A 182 -12.76 3.52 -0.42
CA VAL A 182 -13.66 4.65 -0.28
C VAL A 182 -14.98 4.16 0.27
N VAL A 183 -15.38 4.74 1.38
CA VAL A 183 -16.63 4.46 2.08
C VAL A 183 -17.55 5.67 2.02
N GLN A 184 -18.84 5.43 2.01
CA GLN A 184 -19.86 6.48 2.14
C GLN A 184 -20.51 6.34 3.50
N ASP A 185 -20.43 7.42 4.29
CA ASP A 185 -21.17 7.50 5.55
C ASP A 185 -22.67 7.44 5.28
N LYS A 186 -23.35 6.52 5.96
CA LYS A 186 -24.79 6.30 5.76
C LYS A 186 -25.69 7.40 6.35
N PHE A 187 -25.15 8.20 7.25
CA PHE A 187 -25.90 9.25 7.92
C PHE A 187 -25.72 10.62 7.24
N THR A 188 -24.47 10.94 6.89
CA THR A 188 -24.16 12.24 6.25
C THR A 188 -24.15 12.15 4.74
N GLY A 189 -23.93 10.96 4.17
CA GLY A 189 -23.73 10.76 2.75
C GLY A 189 -22.31 11.12 2.27
N ASP A 190 -21.43 11.58 3.18
CA ASP A 190 -20.08 11.99 2.87
C ASP A 190 -19.19 10.80 2.49
N TYR A 191 -18.20 11.07 1.66
CA TYR A 191 -17.23 10.09 1.25
C TYR A 191 -15.91 10.23 2.03
N HIS A 192 -15.41 9.11 2.52
CA HIS A 192 -14.14 9.01 3.23
C HIS A 192 -13.21 8.03 2.53
N GLY A 193 -11.98 8.49 2.26
CA GLY A 193 -10.94 7.66 1.66
C GLY A 193 -9.94 7.19 2.71
N HIS A 194 -9.61 5.90 2.68
CA HIS A 194 -8.65 5.29 3.60
C HIS A 194 -7.61 4.47 2.82
N ILE A 195 -6.36 4.56 3.22
CA ILE A 195 -5.31 3.61 2.82
C ILE A 195 -5.02 2.75 4.04
N LYS A 196 -5.32 1.45 3.96
CA LYS A 196 -5.22 0.51 5.08
C LYS A 196 -4.89 -0.90 4.61
N ILE A 197 -4.39 -1.72 5.52
CA ILE A 197 -4.37 -3.16 5.32
C ILE A 197 -5.75 -3.70 5.70
N LEU A 198 -6.42 -4.35 4.75
CA LEU A 198 -7.69 -5.01 5.04
C LEU A 198 -7.48 -6.38 5.64
N ARG A 199 -8.16 -6.64 6.74
CA ARG A 199 -8.17 -7.93 7.43
C ARG A 199 -9.59 -8.44 7.60
N ARG A 200 -9.72 -9.75 7.80
CA ARG A 200 -11.00 -10.42 8.00
C ARG A 200 -11.19 -10.78 9.46
N TYR A 201 -12.39 -10.68 9.94
CA TYR A 201 -12.79 -11.28 11.20
C TYR A 201 -12.67 -12.81 11.14
N LYS A 202 -12.32 -13.45 12.27
CA LYS A 202 -12.35 -14.92 12.40
C LYS A 202 -13.78 -15.42 12.51
N ASP A 203 -14.65 -14.63 13.10
CA ASP A 203 -16.08 -14.89 13.19
C ASP A 203 -16.71 -14.76 11.80
N GLN A 204 -17.50 -15.78 11.39
CA GLN A 204 -18.09 -15.84 10.06
C GLN A 204 -19.17 -14.78 9.84
N GLU A 205 -19.97 -14.48 10.86
CA GLU A 205 -21.06 -13.50 10.74
C GLU A 205 -20.49 -12.08 10.62
N LEU A 206 -19.48 -11.75 11.45
CA LEU A 206 -18.79 -10.47 11.37
C LEU A 206 -18.03 -10.34 10.06
N SER A 207 -17.38 -11.40 9.58
CA SER A 207 -16.59 -11.37 8.33
C SER A 207 -17.41 -11.11 7.07
N ARG A 208 -18.70 -11.38 7.12
CA ARG A 208 -19.65 -11.08 6.02
C ARG A 208 -20.09 -9.62 6.00
N LYS A 209 -20.02 -8.95 7.15
CA LYS A 209 -20.54 -7.58 7.32
C LYS A 209 -19.43 -6.54 7.38
N PHE A 210 -18.27 -6.92 7.92
CA PHE A 210 -17.20 -5.97 8.24
C PHE A 210 -15.83 -6.48 7.78
N TRP A 211 -14.99 -5.53 7.40
CA TRP A 211 -13.54 -5.70 7.34
C TRP A 211 -12.90 -4.90 8.46
N ILE A 212 -11.76 -5.38 8.95
CA ILE A 212 -10.90 -4.63 9.86
C ILE A 212 -9.94 -3.81 9.01
N ALA A 213 -9.98 -2.49 9.14
CA ALA A 213 -9.02 -1.57 8.55
C ALA A 213 -7.84 -1.41 9.50
N HIS A 214 -6.74 -2.09 9.19
CA HIS A 214 -5.56 -2.14 10.01
C HIS A 214 -4.56 -1.06 9.65
N SER A 215 -4.08 -0.32 10.68
CA SER A 215 -3.05 0.71 10.57
C SER A 215 -1.67 0.12 10.81
N LEU A 216 -0.67 0.45 9.96
CA LEU A 216 0.72 0.04 10.20
C LEU A 216 1.31 0.75 11.42
N ASN A 217 0.98 2.02 11.61
CA ASN A 217 1.35 2.77 12.81
C ASN A 217 0.35 2.50 13.94
N SER A 218 0.35 1.27 14.44
CA SER A 218 -0.58 0.82 15.48
C SER A 218 -0.31 1.40 16.87
N ASN A 219 0.77 2.18 17.05
CA ASN A 219 1.03 2.87 18.32
C ASN A 219 0.18 4.13 18.49
N GLU A 220 -0.17 4.77 17.38
CA GLU A 220 -0.88 6.04 17.37
C GLU A 220 -2.29 5.90 16.76
N TYR A 221 -2.53 4.82 16.03
CA TYR A 221 -3.77 4.61 15.28
C TYR A 221 -4.34 3.23 15.54
N ASP A 222 -5.50 3.17 16.13
CA ASP A 222 -6.25 1.94 16.33
C ASP A 222 -6.79 1.38 14.99
N ASP A 223 -7.04 0.08 14.99
CA ASP A 223 -7.81 -0.58 13.94
C ASP A 223 -9.28 -0.17 14.08
N PHE A 224 -9.99 -0.10 12.96
CA PHE A 224 -11.41 0.19 12.97
C PHE A 224 -12.17 -0.65 11.94
N ASP A 225 -13.48 -0.76 12.12
CA ASP A 225 -14.34 -1.54 11.26
C ASP A 225 -14.81 -0.74 10.05
N ILE A 226 -14.78 -1.39 8.89
CA ILE A 226 -15.43 -0.91 7.68
C ILE A 226 -16.62 -1.81 7.38
N GLU A 227 -17.82 -1.25 7.42
CA GLU A 227 -19.03 -1.93 6.98
C GLU A 227 -18.98 -2.12 5.46
N ILE A 228 -18.98 -3.39 5.00
CA ILE A 228 -18.82 -3.74 3.59
C ILE A 228 -19.90 -3.07 2.72
N ALA A 229 -21.11 -2.93 3.23
CA ALA A 229 -22.22 -2.29 2.55
C ALA A 229 -21.99 -0.79 2.28
N GLN A 230 -21.11 -0.14 3.02
CA GLN A 230 -20.74 1.26 2.84
C GLN A 230 -19.60 1.47 1.85
N VAL A 231 -18.89 0.41 1.46
CA VAL A 231 -17.78 0.50 0.50
C VAL A 231 -18.32 0.87 -0.87
N ARG A 232 -17.81 1.93 -1.45
CA ARG A 232 -18.17 2.43 -2.79
C ARG A 232 -17.13 2.12 -3.85
N SER A 233 -15.86 2.11 -3.47
CA SER A 233 -14.80 1.63 -4.35
C SER A 233 -13.65 1.04 -3.56
N LEU A 234 -12.95 0.12 -4.20
CA LEU A 234 -11.78 -0.57 -3.68
C LEU A 234 -10.66 -0.48 -4.71
N TRP A 235 -9.44 -0.21 -4.23
CA TRP A 235 -8.27 0.02 -5.05
C TRP A 235 -7.09 -0.75 -4.49
N THR A 236 -6.33 -1.42 -5.33
CA THR A 236 -5.03 -1.96 -4.93
C THR A 236 -3.97 -0.89 -5.04
N VAL A 237 -3.13 -0.78 -4.02
CA VAL A 237 -1.92 0.04 -4.06
C VAL A 237 -0.83 -0.76 -4.78
N LYS A 238 -0.36 -0.25 -5.92
CA LYS A 238 0.61 -0.93 -6.79
C LYS A 238 2.03 -0.44 -6.58
N GLN A 239 2.17 0.85 -6.36
CA GLN A 239 3.46 1.50 -6.16
C GLN A 239 3.27 2.71 -5.25
N HIS A 240 4.27 3.03 -4.42
CA HIS A 240 4.31 4.31 -3.74
C HIS A 240 5.49 5.14 -4.28
N ILE A 241 5.30 6.46 -4.24
CA ILE A 241 6.24 7.43 -4.75
C ILE A 241 6.55 8.36 -3.58
N VAL A 242 7.80 8.39 -3.16
CA VAL A 242 8.29 9.33 -2.15
C VAL A 242 8.86 10.52 -2.88
N SER A 243 8.46 11.72 -2.49
CA SER A 243 9.13 12.93 -2.95
C SER A 243 10.46 13.03 -2.20
N ASP A 244 11.57 12.92 -2.90
CA ASP A 244 12.86 13.33 -2.37
C ASP A 244 12.82 14.87 -2.25
N VAL A 245 12.24 15.34 -1.17
CA VAL A 245 12.45 16.73 -0.77
C VAL A 245 13.88 16.79 -0.23
N LEU A 246 14.81 17.19 -1.09
CA LEU A 246 16.09 17.66 -0.63
C LEU A 246 15.84 18.84 0.31
N LEU A 247 16.03 18.59 1.61
CA LEU A 247 16.14 19.62 2.63
C LEU A 247 17.49 20.33 2.53
#